data_10b21e695d17a8410f69065b3252198a
#
_entry.id   10b21e695d17a8410f69065b3252198a
#
_cell.length_a   1.000
_cell.length_b   1.000
_cell.length_c   1.000
_cell.angle_alpha   90.00
_cell.angle_beta   90.00
_cell.angle_gamma   90.00
#
_symmetry.space_group_name_H-M   'P 1'
#
loop_
_entity.id
_entity.type
_entity.pdbx_description
1 polymer ?
#
loop_
_entity_poly.entity_id
_entity_poly.type
_entity_poly.pdbx_seq_one_letter_code
_entity_poly.pdbx_strand_id
1 'polypeptide(L)'
;MTAAAADRYDEYARAHTDPRFTDWLQSRTGPAWTEATEHRFVEELAAGTLADDVFRRYLVQDYAFVTTLTSLVGHAAGEAPDVAAKREFGGFLGTLTDEEDDYFERSFDALSVPGRERRHPTKTATTEAFEDLLVRAAREGGYAESLSALLAVEWVYCTWGVVHADASPERFYLAEWVDLHSVPAFESFVAWLRTELDREGPTLSPRREARVARHFRRAVDLEVAFFDAAYDA
;
A
#
# COMPACT_ATOMS: atom_id res chain seq x y z
N MET A 1 -11.59 -1.82 -26.99
CA MET A 1 -10.98 -0.48 -26.99
C MET A 1 -11.32 0.14 -25.65
N THR A 2 -10.41 0.08 -24.70
CA THR A 2 -10.54 0.79 -23.41
C THR A 2 -10.43 2.28 -23.70
N ALA A 3 -11.44 3.06 -23.31
CA ALA A 3 -11.37 4.51 -23.40
C ALA A 3 -10.13 4.98 -22.59
N ALA A 4 -9.36 5.90 -23.15
CA ALA A 4 -8.24 6.48 -22.42
C ALA A 4 -8.77 7.13 -21.14
N ALA A 5 -8.11 6.86 -20.00
CA ALA A 5 -8.50 7.47 -18.73
C ALA A 5 -8.43 9.00 -18.84
N ALA A 6 -9.43 9.71 -18.29
CA ALA A 6 -9.48 11.17 -18.30
C ALA A 6 -8.23 11.76 -17.63
N ASP A 7 -7.61 12.76 -18.26
CA ASP A 7 -6.37 13.34 -17.75
C ASP A 7 -6.58 14.15 -16.47
N ARG A 8 -7.80 14.64 -16.26
CA ARG A 8 -8.20 15.43 -15.11
C ARG A 8 -9.46 14.89 -14.44
N TYR A 9 -9.52 15.08 -13.12
CA TYR A 9 -10.70 14.65 -12.36
C TYR A 9 -11.99 15.33 -12.80
N ASP A 10 -11.98 16.61 -13.15
CA ASP A 10 -13.17 17.31 -13.60
C ASP A 10 -13.74 16.78 -14.92
N GLU A 11 -12.91 16.21 -15.79
CA GLU A 11 -13.33 15.49 -17.00
C GLU A 11 -13.95 14.15 -16.65
N TYR A 12 -13.31 13.40 -15.77
CA TYR A 12 -13.82 12.14 -15.23
C TYR A 12 -15.19 12.33 -14.57
N ALA A 13 -15.30 13.34 -13.71
CA ALA A 13 -16.52 13.63 -12.96
C ALA A 13 -17.72 13.95 -13.86
N ARG A 14 -17.51 14.65 -15.00
CA ARG A 14 -18.59 14.93 -15.96
C ARG A 14 -19.09 13.68 -16.68
N ALA A 15 -18.29 12.65 -16.78
CA ALA A 15 -18.58 11.43 -17.53
C ALA A 15 -19.20 10.30 -16.68
N HIS A 16 -19.16 10.44 -15.34
CA HIS A 16 -19.58 9.40 -14.41
C HIS A 16 -20.71 9.86 -13.50
N THR A 17 -21.59 8.94 -13.12
CA THR A 17 -22.60 9.15 -12.07
C THR A 17 -21.94 8.87 -10.73
N ASP A 18 -22.07 9.80 -9.77
CA ASP A 18 -21.45 9.71 -8.44
C ASP A 18 -19.91 9.48 -8.48
N PRO A 19 -19.17 10.37 -9.14
CA PRO A 19 -17.74 10.21 -9.35
C PRO A 19 -16.95 10.40 -8.05
N ARG A 20 -16.09 9.46 -7.72
CA ARG A 20 -15.13 9.59 -6.63
C ARG A 20 -13.76 9.98 -7.17
N PHE A 21 -13.03 10.81 -6.44
CA PHE A 21 -11.66 11.20 -6.80
C PHE A 21 -10.73 9.98 -6.79
N THR A 22 -10.91 9.09 -5.82
CA THR A 22 -10.13 7.87 -5.69
C THR A 22 -10.40 6.87 -6.83
N ASP A 23 -11.62 6.77 -7.34
CA ASP A 23 -11.92 5.93 -8.51
C ASP A 23 -11.25 6.47 -9.78
N TRP A 24 -11.19 7.80 -9.92
CA TRP A 24 -10.40 8.41 -10.98
C TRP A 24 -8.91 8.08 -10.85
N LEU A 25 -8.33 8.16 -9.65
CA LEU A 25 -6.92 7.79 -9.42
C LEU A 25 -6.66 6.34 -9.83
N GLN A 26 -7.51 5.42 -9.38
CA GLN A 26 -7.43 4.00 -9.74
C GLN A 26 -7.51 3.81 -11.27
N SER A 27 -8.43 4.47 -11.95
CA SER A 27 -8.58 4.39 -13.41
C SER A 27 -7.31 4.81 -14.18
N ARG A 28 -6.48 5.67 -13.57
CA ARG A 28 -5.23 6.16 -14.16
C ARG A 28 -4.04 5.21 -13.99
N THR A 29 -4.17 4.16 -13.22
CA THR A 29 -3.12 3.15 -13.08
C THR A 29 -3.07 2.19 -14.28
N GLY A 30 -4.16 2.16 -15.07
CA GLY A 30 -4.27 1.27 -16.21
C GLY A 30 -4.20 -0.21 -15.79
N PRO A 31 -3.42 -1.05 -16.48
CA PRO A 31 -3.32 -2.49 -16.16
C PRO A 31 -2.60 -2.75 -14.83
N ALA A 32 -1.75 -1.84 -14.36
CA ALA A 32 -0.92 -2.05 -13.16
C ALA A 32 -1.76 -2.35 -11.90
N TRP A 33 -3.00 -1.83 -11.82
CA TRP A 33 -3.90 -2.16 -10.72
C TRP A 33 -4.18 -3.66 -10.65
N THR A 34 -4.65 -4.22 -11.76
CA THR A 34 -4.93 -5.66 -11.85
C THR A 34 -3.65 -6.48 -11.70
N GLU A 35 -2.55 -6.03 -12.31
CA GLU A 35 -1.24 -6.67 -12.17
C GLU A 35 -0.76 -6.74 -10.72
N ALA A 36 -1.04 -5.72 -9.89
CA ALA A 36 -0.70 -5.71 -8.47
C ALA A 36 -1.67 -6.58 -7.64
N THR A 37 -2.98 -6.44 -7.86
CA THR A 37 -4.00 -7.11 -7.04
C THR A 37 -4.24 -8.57 -7.37
N GLU A 38 -3.86 -9.01 -8.59
CA GLU A 38 -3.93 -10.39 -9.08
C GLU A 38 -2.53 -10.94 -9.40
N HIS A 39 -1.49 -10.41 -8.72
CA HIS A 39 -0.12 -10.83 -8.97
C HIS A 39 0.09 -12.29 -8.57
N ARG A 40 0.93 -13.03 -9.33
CA ARG A 40 1.23 -14.44 -9.01
C ARG A 40 1.72 -14.64 -7.57
N PHE A 41 2.40 -13.64 -7.00
CA PHE A 41 2.85 -13.66 -5.61
C PHE A 41 1.67 -13.80 -4.64
N VAL A 42 0.62 -13.02 -4.85
CA VAL A 42 -0.60 -13.03 -4.05
C VAL A 42 -1.36 -14.35 -4.23
N GLU A 43 -1.49 -14.83 -5.46
CA GLU A 43 -2.14 -16.10 -5.77
C GLU A 43 -1.40 -17.30 -5.14
N GLU A 44 -0.07 -17.34 -5.27
CA GLU A 44 0.75 -18.40 -4.67
C GLU A 44 0.74 -18.33 -3.14
N LEU A 45 0.70 -17.12 -2.56
CA LEU A 45 0.59 -16.88 -1.12
C LEU A 45 -0.74 -17.44 -0.60
N ALA A 46 -1.85 -17.04 -1.17
CA ALA A 46 -3.20 -17.47 -0.76
C ALA A 46 -3.41 -18.98 -0.97
N ALA A 47 -2.87 -19.54 -2.05
CA ALA A 47 -2.90 -20.98 -2.30
C ALA A 47 -1.96 -21.78 -1.38
N GLY A 48 -1.11 -21.13 -0.59
CA GLY A 48 -0.11 -21.80 0.24
C GLY A 48 1.01 -22.46 -0.55
N THR A 49 1.23 -22.08 -1.81
CA THR A 49 2.24 -22.66 -2.70
C THR A 49 3.49 -21.80 -2.86
N LEU A 50 3.45 -20.56 -2.37
CA LEU A 50 4.58 -19.63 -2.43
C LEU A 50 5.80 -20.25 -1.74
N ALA A 51 6.95 -20.25 -2.41
CA ALA A 51 8.17 -20.82 -1.86
C ALA A 51 8.70 -19.97 -0.68
N ASP A 52 9.22 -20.64 0.36
CA ASP A 52 9.69 -19.97 1.58
C ASP A 52 10.83 -18.98 1.32
N ASP A 53 11.69 -19.25 0.37
CA ASP A 53 12.78 -18.35 0.00
C ASP A 53 12.31 -17.11 -0.75
N VAL A 54 11.23 -17.20 -1.53
CA VAL A 54 10.54 -16.05 -2.16
C VAL A 54 9.89 -15.20 -1.09
N PHE A 55 9.09 -15.83 -0.20
CA PHE A 55 8.42 -15.10 0.87
C PHE A 55 9.42 -14.46 1.85
N ARG A 56 10.50 -15.15 2.17
CA ARG A 56 11.58 -14.61 3.02
C ARG A 56 12.22 -13.36 2.40
N ARG A 57 12.52 -13.38 1.09
CA ARG A 57 13.07 -12.19 0.39
C ARG A 57 12.10 -11.03 0.43
N TYR A 58 10.84 -11.28 0.11
CA TYR A 58 9.78 -10.29 0.20
C TYR A 58 9.70 -9.70 1.62
N LEU A 59 9.55 -10.53 2.64
CA LEU A 59 9.32 -10.11 4.01
C LEU A 59 10.46 -9.24 4.58
N VAL A 60 11.71 -9.55 4.23
CA VAL A 60 12.88 -8.74 4.62
C VAL A 60 12.84 -7.34 3.98
N GLN A 61 12.43 -7.23 2.73
CA GLN A 61 12.30 -5.95 2.05
C GLN A 61 11.10 -5.15 2.56
N ASP A 62 10.02 -5.84 2.85
CA ASP A 62 8.79 -5.25 3.35
C ASP A 62 8.96 -4.69 4.76
N TYR A 63 9.64 -5.39 5.66
CA TYR A 63 9.98 -4.88 7.00
C TYR A 63 10.83 -3.59 6.93
N ALA A 64 11.77 -3.53 5.98
CA ALA A 64 12.53 -2.30 5.75
C ALA A 64 11.63 -1.16 5.25
N PHE A 65 10.72 -1.47 4.33
CA PHE A 65 9.75 -0.54 3.77
C PHE A 65 8.78 0.00 4.84
N VAL A 66 8.24 -0.86 5.72
CA VAL A 66 7.32 -0.48 6.81
C VAL A 66 7.92 0.61 7.70
N THR A 67 9.23 0.62 7.92
CA THR A 67 9.90 1.71 8.66
C THR A 67 9.71 3.08 8.00
N THR A 68 9.72 3.15 6.67
CA THR A 68 9.48 4.39 5.93
C THR A 68 7.98 4.70 5.85
N LEU A 69 7.14 3.67 5.73
CA LEU A 69 5.69 3.79 5.75
C LEU A 69 5.19 4.40 7.07
N THR A 70 5.68 3.92 8.22
CA THR A 70 5.35 4.51 9.54
C THR A 70 5.72 5.99 9.62
N SER A 71 6.83 6.38 9.00
CA SER A 71 7.23 7.80 8.90
C SER A 71 6.26 8.61 8.05
N LEU A 72 5.79 8.09 6.91
CA LEU A 72 4.77 8.73 6.08
C LEU A 72 3.46 8.91 6.85
N VAL A 73 2.99 7.86 7.56
CA VAL A 73 1.78 7.91 8.40
C VAL A 73 1.91 8.97 9.48
N GLY A 74 3.07 9.06 10.15
CA GLY A 74 3.36 10.10 11.13
C GLY A 74 3.30 11.52 10.55
N HIS A 75 3.82 11.73 9.33
CA HIS A 75 3.70 12.99 8.60
C HIS A 75 2.23 13.32 8.24
N ALA A 76 1.49 12.35 7.72
CA ALA A 76 0.08 12.53 7.39
C ALA A 76 -0.74 12.89 8.64
N ALA A 77 -0.48 12.25 9.78
CA ALA A 77 -1.07 12.60 11.08
C ALA A 77 -0.74 14.04 11.49
N GLY A 78 0.49 14.49 11.27
CA GLY A 78 0.92 15.86 11.56
C GLY A 78 0.14 16.90 10.75
N GLU A 79 -0.10 16.63 9.48
CA GLU A 79 -0.79 17.49 8.52
C GLU A 79 -2.31 17.34 8.53
N ALA A 80 -2.85 16.30 9.17
CA ALA A 80 -4.28 16.04 9.22
C ALA A 80 -5.07 17.23 9.77
N PRO A 81 -6.23 17.58 9.16
CA PRO A 81 -6.94 18.83 9.41
C PRO A 81 -7.59 18.91 10.80
N ASP A 82 -7.90 17.77 11.40
CA ASP A 82 -8.60 17.71 12.68
C ASP A 82 -8.16 16.51 13.54
N VAL A 83 -8.64 16.49 14.80
CA VAL A 83 -8.29 15.46 15.78
C VAL A 83 -8.86 14.08 15.40
N ALA A 84 -9.99 14.05 14.67
CA ALA A 84 -10.58 12.78 14.26
C ALA A 84 -9.68 12.08 13.24
N ALA A 85 -9.22 12.80 12.21
CA ALA A 85 -8.26 12.27 11.24
C ALA A 85 -6.93 11.87 11.91
N LYS A 86 -6.42 12.68 12.87
CA LYS A 86 -5.21 12.32 13.63
C LYS A 86 -5.35 11.03 14.43
N ARG A 87 -6.56 10.74 14.92
CA ARG A 87 -6.85 9.50 15.67
C ARG A 87 -6.77 8.27 14.76
N GLU A 88 -7.31 8.36 13.54
CA GLU A 88 -7.27 7.24 12.58
C GLU A 88 -5.80 6.88 12.25
N PHE A 89 -4.97 7.87 11.94
CA PHE A 89 -3.53 7.63 11.74
C PHE A 89 -2.84 7.10 12.99
N GLY A 90 -3.20 7.60 14.18
CA GLY A 90 -2.64 7.12 15.45
C GLY A 90 -2.99 5.65 15.71
N GLY A 91 -4.22 5.23 15.38
CA GLY A 91 -4.64 3.82 15.42
C GLY A 91 -3.81 2.96 14.47
N PHE A 92 -3.67 3.39 13.23
CA PHE A 92 -2.90 2.65 12.22
C PHE A 92 -1.41 2.58 12.55
N LEU A 93 -0.82 3.64 13.11
CA LEU A 93 0.55 3.58 13.63
C LEU A 93 0.69 2.53 14.74
N GLY A 94 -0.31 2.41 15.62
CA GLY A 94 -0.33 1.35 16.64
C GLY A 94 -0.30 -0.04 16.01
N THR A 95 -1.13 -0.30 15.00
CA THR A 95 -1.15 -1.59 14.28
C THR A 95 0.22 -1.91 13.67
N LEU A 96 0.82 -0.96 12.92
CA LEU A 96 2.12 -1.15 12.28
C LEU A 96 3.27 -1.41 13.28
N THR A 97 3.22 -0.82 14.47
CA THR A 97 4.32 -0.88 15.43
C THR A 97 4.15 -1.94 16.54
N ASP A 98 2.98 -2.55 16.65
CA ASP A 98 2.67 -3.58 17.65
C ASP A 98 2.34 -4.92 16.97
N GLU A 99 1.15 -5.03 16.38
CA GLU A 99 0.62 -6.30 15.87
C GLU A 99 1.42 -6.80 14.66
N GLU A 100 1.72 -5.91 13.75
CA GLU A 100 2.45 -6.22 12.52
C GLU A 100 3.94 -6.47 12.79
N ASP A 101 4.56 -5.70 13.71
CA ASP A 101 5.95 -5.93 14.13
C ASP A 101 6.12 -7.32 14.78
N ASP A 102 5.21 -7.74 15.66
CA ASP A 102 5.20 -9.09 16.24
C ASP A 102 5.07 -10.18 15.18
N TYR A 103 4.22 -9.97 14.18
CA TYR A 103 4.08 -10.89 13.04
C TYR A 103 5.42 -11.03 12.28
N PHE A 104 6.10 -9.92 11.97
CA PHE A 104 7.39 -9.95 11.28
C PHE A 104 8.43 -10.76 12.07
N GLU A 105 8.58 -10.50 13.36
CA GLU A 105 9.58 -11.19 14.19
C GLU A 105 9.32 -12.69 14.27
N ARG A 106 8.08 -13.14 14.47
CA ARG A 106 7.71 -14.56 14.48
C ARG A 106 7.93 -15.23 13.11
N SER A 107 7.63 -14.53 12.04
CA SER A 107 7.80 -15.02 10.67
C SER A 107 9.28 -15.11 10.31
N PHE A 108 10.10 -14.15 10.73
CA PHE A 108 11.56 -14.22 10.57
C PHE A 108 12.17 -15.40 11.30
N ASP A 109 11.70 -15.72 12.51
CA ASP A 109 12.16 -16.88 13.25
C ASP A 109 11.81 -18.18 12.51
N ALA A 110 10.59 -18.32 12.03
CA ALA A 110 10.13 -19.48 11.28
C ALA A 110 10.92 -19.67 9.96
N LEU A 111 11.22 -18.58 9.27
CA LEU A 111 11.97 -18.58 8.01
C LEU A 111 13.49 -18.55 8.22
N SER A 112 13.96 -18.62 9.47
CA SER A 112 15.37 -18.60 9.83
C SER A 112 16.14 -17.40 9.26
N VAL A 113 15.53 -16.21 9.27
CA VAL A 113 16.16 -14.96 8.82
C VAL A 113 17.21 -14.53 9.84
N PRO A 114 18.48 -14.35 9.45
CA PRO A 114 19.53 -13.92 10.39
C PRO A 114 19.26 -12.54 10.97
N GLY A 115 19.53 -12.33 12.26
CA GLY A 115 19.27 -11.07 12.94
C GLY A 115 20.00 -9.84 12.33
N ARG A 116 21.11 -10.04 11.61
CA ARG A 116 21.77 -8.96 10.86
C ARG A 116 20.93 -8.52 9.65
N GLU A 117 20.36 -9.49 8.95
CA GLU A 117 19.53 -9.25 7.75
C GLU A 117 18.22 -8.55 8.12
N ARG A 118 17.60 -8.91 9.27
CA ARG A 118 16.40 -8.23 9.79
C ARG A 118 16.68 -6.75 10.08
N ARG A 119 17.78 -6.44 10.78
CA ARG A 119 18.08 -5.07 11.24
C ARG A 119 18.75 -4.19 10.19
N HIS A 120 19.48 -4.77 9.27
CA HIS A 120 20.28 -4.07 8.26
C HIS A 120 20.21 -4.82 6.92
N PRO A 121 19.02 -4.91 6.31
CA PRO A 121 18.88 -5.58 5.04
C PRO A 121 19.62 -4.83 3.94
N THR A 122 20.16 -5.57 2.98
CA THR A 122 20.53 -4.96 1.70
C THR A 122 19.26 -4.74 0.92
N LYS A 123 18.85 -3.49 0.77
CA LYS A 123 17.64 -3.13 0.05
C LYS A 123 17.80 -3.35 -1.45
N THR A 124 16.72 -3.80 -2.09
CA THR A 124 16.65 -3.82 -3.55
C THR A 124 16.47 -2.41 -4.10
N ALA A 125 16.82 -2.21 -5.37
CA ALA A 125 16.56 -0.92 -6.04
C ALA A 125 15.05 -0.56 -6.05
N THR A 126 14.17 -1.56 -6.07
CA THR A 126 12.72 -1.37 -5.97
C THR A 126 12.32 -0.85 -4.60
N THR A 127 12.84 -1.45 -3.52
CA THR A 127 12.59 -1.00 -2.15
C THR A 127 13.06 0.44 -1.96
N GLU A 128 14.28 0.77 -2.39
CA GLU A 128 14.81 2.14 -2.32
C GLU A 128 13.94 3.14 -3.10
N ALA A 129 13.52 2.77 -4.33
CA ALA A 129 12.66 3.64 -5.15
C ALA A 129 11.27 3.84 -4.51
N PHE A 130 10.76 2.85 -3.81
CA PHE A 130 9.48 2.95 -3.11
C PHE A 130 9.60 3.84 -1.88
N GLU A 131 10.63 3.65 -1.05
CA GLU A 131 10.92 4.53 0.07
C GLU A 131 11.12 5.99 -0.36
N ASP A 132 11.84 6.23 -1.45
CA ASP A 132 12.02 7.56 -2.04
C ASP A 132 10.69 8.22 -2.42
N LEU A 133 9.74 7.44 -2.97
CA LEU A 133 8.40 7.93 -3.27
C LEU A 133 7.66 8.37 -2.00
N LEU A 134 7.68 7.54 -0.94
CA LEU A 134 7.02 7.85 0.33
C LEU A 134 7.63 9.08 1.00
N VAL A 135 8.97 9.16 1.06
CA VAL A 135 9.70 10.32 1.61
C VAL A 135 9.38 11.59 0.83
N ARG A 136 9.30 11.50 -0.49
CA ARG A 136 8.94 12.65 -1.35
C ARG A 136 7.50 13.08 -1.13
N ALA A 137 6.55 12.15 -1.04
CA ALA A 137 5.15 12.45 -0.75
C ALA A 137 5.02 13.20 0.59
N ALA A 138 5.71 12.71 1.63
CA ALA A 138 5.69 13.29 2.96
C ALA A 138 6.34 14.69 3.03
N ARG A 139 7.51 14.88 2.40
CA ARG A 139 8.33 16.08 2.63
C ARG A 139 8.16 17.19 1.60
N GLU A 140 7.86 16.83 0.35
CA GLU A 140 7.71 17.77 -0.76
C GLU A 140 6.25 17.99 -1.16
N GLY A 141 5.34 17.18 -0.60
CA GLY A 141 3.92 17.21 -0.84
C GLY A 141 3.16 18.01 0.20
N GLY A 142 2.10 17.42 0.67
CA GLY A 142 1.21 17.87 1.73
C GLY A 142 0.24 16.74 2.05
N TYR A 143 -0.81 17.04 2.79
CA TYR A 143 -1.77 16.05 3.26
C TYR A 143 -2.30 15.15 2.12
N ALA A 144 -2.77 15.74 1.02
CA ALA A 144 -3.32 14.99 -0.10
C ALA A 144 -2.27 14.12 -0.83
N GLU A 145 -1.03 14.59 -0.93
CA GLU A 145 0.07 13.83 -1.52
C GLU A 145 0.46 12.64 -0.63
N SER A 146 0.52 12.84 0.69
CA SER A 146 0.77 11.77 1.68
C SER A 146 -0.35 10.73 1.66
N LEU A 147 -1.63 11.18 1.70
CA LEU A 147 -2.80 10.31 1.57
C LEU A 147 -2.76 9.47 0.29
N SER A 148 -2.39 10.08 -0.83
CA SER A 148 -2.38 9.42 -2.14
C SER A 148 -1.36 8.27 -2.20
N ALA A 149 -0.15 8.50 -1.67
CA ALA A 149 0.87 7.46 -1.64
C ALA A 149 0.47 6.33 -0.66
N LEU A 150 0.01 6.67 0.54
CA LEU A 150 -0.46 5.71 1.53
C LEU A 150 -1.65 4.90 1.01
N LEU A 151 -2.69 5.57 0.48
CA LEU A 151 -3.87 4.88 -0.01
C LEU A 151 -3.56 3.92 -1.15
N ALA A 152 -2.63 4.25 -2.05
CA ALA A 152 -2.27 3.35 -3.15
C ALA A 152 -1.74 2.01 -2.63
N VAL A 153 -0.86 2.04 -1.63
CA VAL A 153 -0.29 0.86 -0.95
C VAL A 153 -1.41 0.07 -0.27
N GLU A 154 -2.06 0.69 0.70
CA GLU A 154 -3.04 0.01 1.55
C GLU A 154 -4.24 -0.51 0.76
N TRP A 155 -4.65 0.19 -0.30
CA TRP A 155 -5.80 -0.25 -1.09
C TRP A 155 -5.46 -1.44 -2.00
N VAL A 156 -4.24 -1.55 -2.51
CA VAL A 156 -3.78 -2.76 -3.22
C VAL A 156 -3.84 -3.95 -2.27
N TYR A 157 -3.28 -3.82 -1.07
CA TYR A 157 -3.27 -4.88 -0.06
C TYR A 157 -4.69 -5.25 0.42
N CYS A 158 -5.53 -4.27 0.71
CA CYS A 158 -6.92 -4.51 1.06
C CYS A 158 -7.69 -5.22 -0.06
N THR A 159 -7.45 -4.86 -1.32
CA THR A 159 -8.16 -5.45 -2.45
C THR A 159 -7.88 -6.95 -2.57
N TRP A 160 -6.61 -7.35 -2.58
CA TRP A 160 -6.29 -8.77 -2.66
C TRP A 160 -6.57 -9.51 -1.34
N GLY A 161 -6.37 -8.86 -0.18
CA GLY A 161 -6.67 -9.44 1.12
C GLY A 161 -8.13 -9.88 1.25
N VAL A 162 -9.06 -9.00 0.89
CA VAL A 162 -10.50 -9.30 0.91
C VAL A 162 -10.87 -10.41 -0.08
N VAL A 163 -10.27 -10.43 -1.27
CA VAL A 163 -10.51 -11.51 -2.26
C VAL A 163 -10.08 -12.87 -1.70
N HIS A 164 -9.03 -12.93 -0.91
CA HIS A 164 -8.47 -14.15 -0.36
C HIS A 164 -8.81 -14.39 1.13
N ALA A 165 -9.76 -13.66 1.71
CA ALA A 165 -10.09 -13.73 3.14
C ALA A 165 -10.46 -15.14 3.65
N ASP A 166 -10.95 -15.99 2.78
CA ASP A 166 -11.27 -17.40 3.12
C ASP A 166 -10.08 -18.36 2.90
N ALA A 167 -8.93 -17.86 2.45
CA ALA A 167 -7.74 -18.68 2.25
C ALA A 167 -7.15 -19.11 3.60
N SER A 168 -6.71 -20.37 3.69
CA SER A 168 -6.15 -20.94 4.91
C SER A 168 -4.90 -21.76 4.61
N PRO A 169 -3.78 -21.11 4.22
CA PRO A 169 -2.52 -21.80 4.06
C PRO A 169 -2.07 -22.50 5.35
N GLU A 170 -1.43 -23.68 5.23
CA GLU A 170 -0.95 -24.42 6.41
C GLU A 170 0.18 -23.67 7.17
N ARG A 171 0.99 -22.89 6.45
CA ARG A 171 2.08 -22.11 7.02
C ARG A 171 1.53 -20.84 7.66
N PHE A 172 1.68 -20.70 8.98
CA PHE A 172 1.08 -19.61 9.73
C PHE A 172 1.44 -18.23 9.19
N TYR A 173 2.70 -18.03 8.76
CA TYR A 173 3.17 -16.75 8.25
C TYR A 173 2.52 -16.35 6.92
N LEU A 174 2.02 -17.29 6.12
CA LEU A 174 1.21 -16.98 4.94
C LEU A 174 -0.23 -16.71 5.32
N ALA A 175 -0.81 -17.52 6.25
CA ALA A 175 -2.18 -17.35 6.70
C ALA A 175 -2.38 -15.99 7.39
N GLU A 176 -1.52 -15.67 8.37
CA GLU A 176 -1.62 -14.40 9.09
C GLU A 176 -1.37 -13.18 8.20
N TRP A 177 -0.55 -13.32 7.13
CA TRP A 177 -0.36 -12.23 6.17
C TRP A 177 -1.65 -11.93 5.38
N VAL A 178 -2.43 -12.95 5.03
CA VAL A 178 -3.77 -12.76 4.46
C VAL A 178 -4.71 -12.14 5.50
N ASP A 179 -4.70 -12.67 6.73
CA ASP A 179 -5.58 -12.21 7.79
C ASP A 179 -5.36 -10.72 8.10
N LEU A 180 -4.12 -10.26 8.23
CA LEU A 180 -3.77 -8.85 8.49
C LEU A 180 -4.40 -7.90 7.45
N HIS A 181 -4.49 -8.32 6.20
CA HIS A 181 -4.98 -7.50 5.09
C HIS A 181 -6.47 -7.74 4.73
N SER A 182 -7.16 -8.60 5.50
CA SER A 182 -8.58 -8.91 5.31
C SER A 182 -9.45 -8.64 6.52
N VAL A 183 -8.88 -8.16 7.65
CA VAL A 183 -9.67 -7.85 8.85
C VAL A 183 -10.56 -6.61 8.65
N PRO A 184 -11.78 -6.58 9.20
CA PRO A 184 -12.70 -5.46 9.05
C PRO A 184 -12.13 -4.10 9.51
N ALA A 185 -11.19 -4.10 10.44
CA ALA A 185 -10.52 -2.89 10.90
C ALA A 185 -9.66 -2.27 9.78
N PHE A 186 -8.92 -3.10 9.04
CA PHE A 186 -8.10 -2.65 7.92
C PHE A 186 -8.96 -2.16 6.74
N GLU A 187 -10.02 -2.91 6.39
CA GLU A 187 -11.00 -2.46 5.38
C GLU A 187 -11.61 -1.10 5.74
N SER A 188 -11.96 -0.90 7.02
CA SER A 188 -12.51 0.36 7.51
C SER A 188 -11.51 1.51 7.40
N PHE A 189 -10.23 1.25 7.70
CA PHE A 189 -9.15 2.24 7.56
C PHE A 189 -8.94 2.63 6.09
N VAL A 190 -8.88 1.67 5.17
CA VAL A 190 -8.76 1.95 3.73
C VAL A 190 -9.98 2.72 3.20
N ALA A 191 -11.19 2.35 3.62
CA ALA A 191 -12.42 3.08 3.26
C ALA A 191 -12.39 4.52 3.79
N TRP A 192 -11.86 4.74 4.99
CA TRP A 192 -11.65 6.06 5.55
C TRP A 192 -10.60 6.86 4.75
N LEU A 193 -9.45 6.30 4.42
CA LEU A 193 -8.44 6.94 3.57
C LEU A 193 -9.02 7.40 2.22
N ARG A 194 -9.85 6.54 1.61
CA ARG A 194 -10.55 6.88 0.37
C ARG A 194 -11.47 8.09 0.57
N THR A 195 -12.24 8.09 1.66
CA THR A 195 -13.15 9.20 1.97
C THR A 195 -12.40 10.52 2.19
N GLU A 196 -11.27 10.47 2.90
CA GLU A 196 -10.42 11.64 3.11
C GLU A 196 -9.87 12.19 1.79
N LEU A 197 -9.35 11.32 0.93
CA LEU A 197 -8.79 11.75 -0.34
C LEU A 197 -9.87 12.20 -1.34
N ASP A 198 -11.07 11.63 -1.28
CA ASP A 198 -12.22 12.11 -2.05
C ASP A 198 -12.68 13.51 -1.62
N ARG A 199 -12.51 13.84 -0.34
CA ARG A 199 -12.80 15.17 0.20
C ARG A 199 -11.76 16.21 -0.24
N GLU A 200 -10.49 15.84 -0.16
CA GLU A 200 -9.36 16.73 -0.48
C GLU A 200 -9.18 16.95 -1.99
N GLY A 201 -9.27 15.86 -2.77
CA GLY A 201 -8.94 15.81 -4.19
C GLY A 201 -9.60 16.90 -5.04
N PRO A 202 -10.93 17.07 -4.98
CA PRO A 202 -11.64 18.08 -5.78
C PRO A 202 -11.25 19.54 -5.47
N THR A 203 -10.59 19.77 -4.32
CA THR A 203 -10.16 21.13 -3.92
C THR A 203 -8.76 21.49 -4.41
N LEU A 204 -8.04 20.52 -4.98
CA LEU A 204 -6.66 20.68 -5.40
C LEU A 204 -6.52 21.58 -6.64
N SER A 205 -5.46 22.37 -6.67
CA SER A 205 -5.07 23.03 -7.92
C SER A 205 -4.68 21.97 -8.96
N PRO A 206 -4.81 22.28 -10.28
CA PRO A 206 -4.46 21.35 -11.35
C PRO A 206 -3.06 20.75 -11.24
N ARG A 207 -2.10 21.52 -10.73
CA ARG A 207 -0.71 21.09 -10.52
C ARG A 207 -0.62 20.06 -9.38
N ARG A 208 -1.35 20.27 -8.27
CA ARG A 208 -1.36 19.33 -7.15
C ARG A 208 -2.14 18.06 -7.49
N GLU A 209 -3.29 18.19 -8.15
CA GLU A 209 -4.06 17.07 -8.69
C GLU A 209 -3.17 16.13 -9.52
N ALA A 210 -2.42 16.70 -10.49
CA ALA A 210 -1.50 15.92 -11.31
C ALA A 210 -0.36 15.29 -10.51
N ARG A 211 0.07 15.89 -9.40
CA ARG A 211 1.10 15.33 -8.50
C ARG A 211 0.55 14.16 -7.71
N VAL A 212 -0.63 14.32 -7.10
CA VAL A 212 -1.36 13.29 -6.38
C VAL A 212 -1.59 12.06 -7.28
N ALA A 213 -2.09 12.28 -8.50
CA ALA A 213 -2.30 11.20 -9.46
C ALA A 213 -0.99 10.49 -9.86
N ARG A 214 0.13 11.21 -9.96
CA ARG A 214 1.44 10.58 -10.22
C ARG A 214 1.93 9.76 -9.04
N HIS A 215 1.74 10.22 -7.79
CA HIS A 215 2.14 9.45 -6.61
C HIS A 215 1.34 8.16 -6.53
N PHE A 216 0.02 8.24 -6.67
CA PHE A 216 -0.86 7.07 -6.65
C PHE A 216 -0.44 6.03 -7.70
N ARG A 217 -0.35 6.46 -8.97
CA ARG A 217 0.04 5.55 -10.04
C ARG A 217 1.43 4.95 -9.82
N ARG A 218 2.40 5.80 -9.41
CA ARG A 218 3.76 5.32 -9.18
C ARG A 218 3.85 4.33 -8.03
N ALA A 219 3.06 4.49 -6.96
CA ALA A 219 2.99 3.54 -5.88
C ALA A 219 2.46 2.18 -6.39
N VAL A 220 1.38 2.17 -7.17
CA VAL A 220 0.85 0.93 -7.76
C VAL A 220 1.85 0.27 -8.71
N ASP A 221 2.54 1.04 -9.57
CA ASP A 221 3.62 0.51 -10.43
C ASP A 221 4.73 -0.13 -9.60
N LEU A 222 5.03 0.43 -8.42
CA LEU A 222 6.07 -0.09 -7.52
C LEU A 222 5.60 -1.31 -6.74
N GLU A 223 4.31 -1.47 -6.45
CA GLU A 223 3.78 -2.72 -5.86
C GLU A 223 4.02 -3.91 -6.79
N VAL A 224 3.71 -3.76 -8.08
CA VAL A 224 4.00 -4.81 -9.07
C VAL A 224 5.49 -5.17 -9.05
N ALA A 225 6.35 -4.15 -9.15
CA ALA A 225 7.79 -4.37 -9.15
C ALA A 225 8.33 -4.95 -7.83
N PHE A 226 7.67 -4.66 -6.70
CA PHE A 226 8.04 -5.17 -5.39
C PHE A 226 7.73 -6.67 -5.26
N PHE A 227 6.56 -7.10 -5.73
CA PHE A 227 6.23 -8.51 -5.81
C PHE A 227 7.14 -9.27 -6.79
N ASP A 228 7.44 -8.68 -7.96
CA ASP A 228 8.37 -9.27 -8.93
C ASP A 228 9.77 -9.46 -8.33
N ALA A 229 10.29 -8.45 -7.61
CA ALA A 229 11.62 -8.49 -6.99
C ALA A 229 11.78 -9.62 -5.95
N ALA A 230 10.70 -10.12 -5.38
CA ALA A 230 10.74 -11.27 -4.47
C ALA A 230 11.20 -12.57 -5.17
N TYR A 231 11.00 -12.67 -6.48
CA TYR A 231 11.40 -13.84 -7.26
C TYR A 231 12.82 -13.73 -7.85
N ASP A 232 13.41 -12.55 -7.82
CA ASP A 232 14.78 -12.35 -8.30
C ASP A 232 15.78 -12.93 -7.28
N ALA A 233 16.71 -13.80 -7.77
CA ALA A 233 17.66 -14.51 -6.93
C ALA A 233 19.00 -13.74 -6.80
#